data_fd1b66ac2b3d116c1ed708960ce6f896
#
_entry.id   fd1b66ac2b3d116c1ed708960ce6f896
#
_cell.length_a   1.000
_cell.length_b   1.000
_cell.length_c   1.000
_cell.angle_alpha   90.00
_cell.angle_beta   90.00
_cell.angle_gamma   90.00
#
_symmetry.space_group_name_H-M   'P 1'
#
loop_
_entity.id
_entity.type
_entity.pdbx_description
1 polymer ?
#
loop_
_entity_poly.entity_id
_entity_poly.type
_entity_poly.pdbx_seq_one_letter_code
_entity_poly.pdbx_strand_id
1 'polypeptide(L)' 'MQGRVNSIKAAPSGSSPVVEVEVWDESGGVTLQFLGRREITGLDVGSELRAEGMVGENNGQLVILNPSYEIVV' A
#
# COMPACT_ATOMS: atom_id res chain seq x y z
N MET A 1 -10.73 -0.40 -1.24
CA MET A 1 -10.48 -1.86 -1.31
C MET A 1 -10.14 -2.40 0.06
N GLN A 2 -10.35 -3.67 0.29
CA GLN A 2 -9.98 -4.33 1.53
C GLN A 2 -9.24 -5.61 1.17
N GLY A 3 -8.12 -5.86 1.83
CA GLY A 3 -7.33 -7.03 1.54
C GLY A 3 -6.28 -7.27 2.61
N ARG A 4 -5.42 -8.24 2.35
CA ARG A 4 -4.36 -8.65 3.26
C ARG A 4 -3.02 -8.13 2.77
N VAL A 5 -2.23 -7.61 3.68
CA VAL A 5 -0.89 -7.12 3.37
C VAL A 5 0.02 -8.29 3.07
N ASN A 6 0.58 -8.29 1.86
CA ASN A 6 1.47 -9.35 1.40
C ASN A 6 2.95 -8.96 1.55
N SER A 7 3.27 -7.71 1.31
CA SER A 7 4.64 -7.23 1.47
C SER A 7 4.67 -5.74 1.79
N ILE A 8 5.73 -5.32 2.46
CA ILE A 8 5.98 -3.93 2.79
C ILE A 8 7.43 -3.64 2.41
N LYS A 9 7.63 -2.65 1.54
CA LYS A 9 8.96 -2.21 1.12
C LYS A 9 9.14 -0.75 1.42
N ALA A 10 10.26 -0.41 2.06
CA ALA A 10 10.68 0.96 2.21
C ALA A 10 11.82 1.20 1.22
N ALA A 11 11.62 2.12 0.30
CA ALA A 11 12.61 2.44 -0.70
C ALA A 11 12.88 3.94 -0.71
N PRO A 12 14.14 4.37 -0.53
CA PRO A 12 14.48 5.75 -0.76
C PRO A 12 14.40 6.02 -2.26
N SER A 13 13.65 7.06 -2.63
CA SER A 13 13.55 7.48 -4.03
C SER A 13 14.02 8.91 -4.10
N GLY A 14 15.25 9.12 -4.56
CA GLY A 14 15.86 10.44 -4.58
C GLY A 14 15.99 10.98 -3.16
N SER A 15 15.42 12.15 -2.92
CA SER A 15 15.48 12.80 -1.61
C SER A 15 14.28 12.47 -0.71
N SER A 16 13.30 11.73 -1.23
CA SER A 16 12.07 11.43 -0.50
C SER A 16 11.89 9.95 -0.28
N PRO A 17 11.60 9.53 0.95
CA PRO A 17 11.30 8.12 1.22
C PRO A 17 9.93 7.74 0.65
N VAL A 18 9.80 6.47 0.28
CA VAL A 18 8.55 5.90 -0.21
C VAL A 18 8.35 4.55 0.48
N VAL A 19 7.15 4.30 0.97
CA VAL A 19 6.76 2.98 1.44
C VAL A 19 5.76 2.41 0.47
N GLU A 20 6.03 1.20 -0.03
CA GLU A 20 5.12 0.48 -0.90
C GLU A 20 4.56 -0.72 -0.18
N VAL A 21 3.25 -0.82 -0.14
CA VAL A 21 2.55 -1.91 0.51
C VAL A 21 1.73 -2.66 -0.54
N GLU A 22 2.02 -3.94 -0.70
CA GLU A 22 1.26 -4.77 -1.61
C GLU A 22 0.14 -5.46 -0.85
N VAL A 23 -1.09 -5.23 -1.30
CA VAL A 23 -2.30 -5.74 -0.65
C VAL A 23 -3.05 -6.61 -1.65
N TRP A 24 -3.45 -7.80 -1.22
CA TRP A 24 -4.15 -8.76 -2.06
C TRP A 24 -5.56 -9.05 -1.52
N ASP A 25 -6.50 -9.17 -2.46
CA ASP A 25 -7.83 -9.67 -2.19
C ASP A 25 -8.15 -10.76 -3.24
N GLU A 26 -9.40 -11.20 -3.29
CA GLU A 26 -9.81 -12.25 -4.23
C GLU A 26 -9.66 -11.84 -5.70
N SER A 27 -9.69 -10.55 -5.99
CA SER A 27 -9.60 -10.05 -7.36
C SER A 27 -8.17 -9.81 -7.82
N GLY A 28 -7.20 -9.84 -6.92
CA GLY A 28 -5.79 -9.63 -7.25
C GLY A 28 -5.09 -8.69 -6.29
N GLY A 29 -3.97 -8.16 -6.72
CA GLY A 29 -3.12 -7.30 -5.91
C GLY A 29 -3.19 -5.83 -6.30
N VAL A 30 -3.01 -4.97 -5.31
CA VAL A 30 -2.91 -3.53 -5.49
C VAL A 30 -1.72 -3.05 -4.69
N THR A 31 -0.94 -2.13 -5.26
CA THR A 31 0.17 -1.52 -4.56
C THR A 31 -0.27 -0.17 -4.00
N LEU A 32 -0.09 0.00 -2.69
CA LEU A 32 -0.31 1.28 -2.03
C LEU A 32 1.04 1.99 -1.93
N GLN A 33 1.13 3.23 -2.40
CA GLN A 33 2.36 4.01 -2.31
C GLN A 33 2.15 5.17 -1.34
N PHE A 34 2.98 5.20 -0.31
CA PHE A 34 2.98 6.28 0.69
C PHE A 34 4.23 7.13 0.50
N LEU A 35 4.05 8.32 -0.06
CA LEU A 35 5.16 9.22 -0.31
C LEU A 35 5.50 10.02 0.94
N GLY A 36 6.79 10.21 1.16
CA GLY A 36 7.27 11.01 2.29
C GLY A 36 7.24 10.28 3.61
N ARG A 37 7.04 8.95 3.59
CA ARG A 37 7.01 8.15 4.81
C ARG A 37 8.09 7.08 4.77
N ARG A 38 8.62 6.76 5.93
CA ARG A 38 9.63 5.71 6.09
C ARG A 38 9.03 4.43 6.65
N GLU A 39 7.89 4.55 7.33
CA GLU A 39 7.16 3.43 7.89
C GLU A 39 5.69 3.80 8.02
N ILE A 40 4.84 2.79 8.09
CA ILE A 40 3.42 2.96 8.34
C ILE A 40 3.12 2.29 9.67
N THR A 41 2.79 3.10 10.66
CA THR A 41 2.56 2.63 12.02
C THR A 41 1.43 1.60 12.10
N GLY A 42 1.71 0.50 12.77
CA GLY A 42 0.71 -0.54 13.03
C GLY A 42 0.44 -1.48 11.88
N LEU A 43 1.15 -1.32 10.76
CA LEU A 43 0.94 -2.15 9.58
C LEU A 43 2.00 -3.23 9.49
N ASP A 44 1.56 -4.48 9.43
CA ASP A 44 2.44 -5.64 9.33
C ASP A 44 2.00 -6.54 8.18
N VAL A 45 2.94 -7.34 7.68
CA VAL A 45 2.62 -8.40 6.73
C VAL A 45 1.64 -9.36 7.39
N GLY A 46 0.56 -9.69 6.69
CA GLY A 46 -0.52 -10.51 7.20
C GLY A 46 -1.68 -9.73 7.81
N SER A 47 -1.50 -8.43 8.04
CA SER A 47 -2.58 -7.59 8.53
C SER A 47 -3.67 -7.43 7.48
N GLU A 48 -4.91 -7.29 7.94
CA GLU A 48 -6.00 -6.95 7.04
C GLU A 48 -6.19 -5.44 7.05
N LEU A 49 -6.38 -4.88 5.87
CA LEU A 49 -6.35 -3.45 5.65
C LEU A 49 -7.48 -3.03 4.73
N ARG A 50 -8.13 -1.93 5.09
CA ARG A 50 -9.06 -1.24 4.19
C ARG A 50 -8.39 0.04 3.73
N ALA A 51 -8.36 0.26 2.42
CA ALA A 51 -7.74 1.44 1.84
C ALA A 51 -8.68 2.09 0.83
N GLU A 52 -8.66 3.40 0.79
CA GLU A 52 -9.43 4.18 -0.17
C GLU A 52 -8.55 5.23 -0.80
N GLY A 53 -8.78 5.46 -2.08
CA GLY A 53 -8.07 6.46 -2.84
C GLY A 53 -8.35 6.27 -4.32
N MET A 54 -7.75 7.12 -5.12
CA MET A 54 -7.88 7.03 -6.56
C MET A 54 -6.96 5.93 -7.07
N VAL A 55 -7.55 4.96 -7.75
CA VAL A 55 -6.80 3.84 -8.33
C VAL A 55 -6.24 4.27 -9.67
N GLY A 56 -4.95 4.13 -9.84
CA GLY A 56 -4.27 4.31 -11.11
C GLY A 56 -3.66 3.01 -11.59
N GLU A 57 -3.10 3.05 -12.77
CA GLU A 57 -2.40 1.90 -13.33
C GLU A 57 -1.00 2.32 -13.75
N ASN A 58 -0.02 1.51 -13.42
CA ASN A 58 1.37 1.74 -13.78
C ASN A 58 1.98 0.41 -14.21
N ASN A 59 2.34 0.31 -15.50
CA ASN A 59 2.92 -0.91 -16.07
C ASN A 59 2.06 -2.15 -15.82
N GLY A 60 0.74 -2.00 -15.94
CA GLY A 60 -0.17 -3.11 -15.75
C GLY A 60 -0.53 -3.41 -14.30
N GLN A 61 0.05 -2.67 -13.36
CA GLN A 61 -0.25 -2.82 -11.93
C GLN A 61 -1.18 -1.73 -11.44
N LEU A 62 -2.13 -2.12 -10.59
CA LEU A 62 -3.01 -1.16 -9.93
C LEU A 62 -2.25 -0.52 -8.77
N VAL A 63 -2.33 0.80 -8.69
CA VAL A 63 -1.61 1.58 -7.68
C VAL A 63 -2.57 2.60 -7.07
N ILE A 64 -2.51 2.74 -5.75
CA ILE A 64 -3.19 3.85 -5.06
C ILE A 64 -2.12 4.68 -4.38
N LEU A 65 -2.06 5.96 -4.77
CA LEU A 65 -1.07 6.89 -4.24
C LEU A 65 -1.62 7.60 -3.00
N ASN A 66 -0.87 7.54 -1.91
CA ASN A 66 -1.24 8.17 -0.64
C ASN A 66 -2.68 7.89 -0.22
N PRO A 67 -3.07 6.61 -0.10
CA PRO A 67 -4.44 6.28 0.26
C PRO A 67 -4.76 6.63 1.71
N SER A 68 -6.04 6.82 1.99
CA SER A 68 -6.54 6.70 3.35
C SER A 68 -6.61 5.23 3.69
N TYR A 69 -6.27 4.85 4.91
CA TYR A 69 -6.30 3.44 5.27
C TYR A 69 -6.76 3.23 6.71
N GLU A 70 -7.22 2.02 6.96
CA GLU A 70 -7.66 1.58 8.28
C GLU A 70 -7.27 0.13 8.43
N ILE A 71 -6.66 -0.20 9.56
CA ILE A 71 -6.33 -1.59 9.87
C ILE A 71 -7.58 -2.25 10.43
N VAL A 72 -7.96 -3.36 9.83
CA VAL A 72 -9.14 -4.13 10.25
C VAL A 72 -8.72 -5.11 11.32
N VAL A 73 -9.40 -5.04 12.46
CA VAL A 73 -9.08 -5.87 13.62
C VAL A 73 -10.08 -7.00 13.74
#